data_4b5da0dfa1404c47da19bbb13926f937
#
_entry.id   4b5da0dfa1404c47da19bbb13926f937
#
_cell.length_a   1.000
_cell.length_b   1.000
_cell.length_c   1.000
_cell.angle_alpha   90.00
_cell.angle_beta   90.00
_cell.angle_gamma   90.00
#
_symmetry.space_group_name_H-M   'P 1'
#
loop_
_entity.id
_entity.type
_entity.pdbx_description
1 polymer ?
#
loop_
_entity_poly.entity_id
_entity_poly.type
_entity_poly.pdbx_seq_one_letter_code
_entity_poly.pdbx_strand_id
1 'polypeptide(L)'
;GKTIWEFDPAAGGVNRGVTYWDDAKPKGKRRILFGTGNGRLWSIDAVTGNPDTSFGKGGFINLKDGFERDLSGANLSVKSAVAIYQNLVIVPVVNSEGQPGAPGDIRAFDVRSGREVWRFHTVPKPYEAGSETWLNDGWKNRSGANPWSGFTVDAARGIVFCGVGSAASDFYGGDR
;
A
#
# COMPACT_ATOMS: atom_id res chain seq x y z
N GLY A 1 14.88 21.83 16.98
CA GLY A 1 15.12 22.34 15.61
C GLY A 1 14.06 23.36 15.21
N LYS A 2 14.26 24.02 14.09
CA LYS A 2 13.26 24.96 13.53
C LYS A 2 12.41 24.21 12.51
N THR A 3 11.06 24.34 12.59
CA THR A 3 10.16 23.83 11.55
C THR A 3 10.46 24.52 10.23
N ILE A 4 10.59 23.73 9.16
CA ILE A 4 10.82 24.22 7.80
C ILE A 4 9.48 24.31 7.06
N TRP A 5 8.67 23.28 7.17
CA TRP A 5 7.31 23.21 6.64
C TRP A 5 6.47 22.20 7.44
N GLU A 6 5.17 22.27 7.28
CA GLU A 6 4.19 21.33 7.83
C GLU A 6 3.20 20.95 6.73
N PHE A 7 2.70 19.72 6.77
CA PHE A 7 1.67 19.24 5.89
C PHE A 7 0.65 18.40 6.67
N ASP A 8 -0.61 18.78 6.58
CA ASP A 8 -1.73 18.03 7.14
C ASP A 8 -2.51 17.30 6.01
N PRO A 9 -2.49 15.96 5.97
CA PRO A 9 -3.26 15.19 4.98
C PRO A 9 -4.77 15.18 5.25
N ALA A 10 -5.26 15.87 6.28
CA ALA A 10 -6.65 15.85 6.77
C ALA A 10 -7.15 14.41 7.01
N ALA A 11 -6.31 13.57 7.57
CA ALA A 11 -6.61 12.16 7.83
C ALA A 11 -5.94 11.72 9.13
N GLY A 12 -6.75 11.33 10.09
CA GLY A 12 -6.26 10.77 11.36
C GLY A 12 -5.70 9.37 11.20
N GLY A 13 -5.19 8.83 12.30
CA GLY A 13 -4.71 7.46 12.41
C GLY A 13 -3.23 7.35 12.79
N VAL A 14 -2.82 6.12 13.07
CA VAL A 14 -1.42 5.83 13.39
C VAL A 14 -0.59 5.89 12.11
N ASN A 15 0.51 6.63 12.16
CA ASN A 15 1.58 6.60 11.18
C ASN A 15 2.89 6.21 11.89
N ARG A 16 3.54 5.14 11.44
CA ARG A 16 4.79 4.63 12.03
C ARG A 16 6.04 5.08 11.27
N GLY A 17 5.89 5.93 10.28
CA GLY A 17 7.03 6.49 9.56
C GLY A 17 6.70 6.96 8.15
N VAL A 18 7.65 7.69 7.61
CA VAL A 18 7.64 8.19 6.25
C VAL A 18 8.87 7.66 5.52
N THR A 19 8.82 7.64 4.20
CA THR A 19 9.95 7.17 3.39
C THR A 19 10.41 8.27 2.45
N TYR A 20 11.71 8.50 2.41
CA TYR A 20 12.33 9.45 1.50
C TYR A 20 12.71 8.77 0.19
N TRP A 21 12.50 9.46 -0.91
CA TRP A 21 12.97 9.08 -2.24
C TRP A 21 13.62 10.28 -2.94
N ASP A 22 14.70 10.01 -3.64
CA ASP A 22 15.47 10.97 -4.43
C ASP A 22 15.66 10.43 -5.85
N ASP A 23 15.45 11.27 -6.84
CA ASP A 23 15.64 10.95 -8.26
C ASP A 23 17.15 10.79 -8.63
N ALA A 24 18.05 11.10 -7.69
CA ALA A 24 19.51 11.04 -7.87
C ALA A 24 20.06 11.90 -9.03
N LYS A 25 19.31 12.90 -9.48
CA LYS A 25 19.72 13.84 -10.55
C LYS A 25 19.99 15.22 -9.98
N PRO A 26 20.92 15.98 -10.58
CA PRO A 26 21.06 17.40 -10.26
C PRO A 26 19.70 18.10 -10.46
N LYS A 27 19.20 18.77 -9.43
CA LYS A 27 17.85 19.38 -9.40
C LYS A 27 16.71 18.38 -9.63
N GLY A 28 16.94 17.08 -9.38
CA GLY A 28 15.91 16.04 -9.39
C GLY A 28 14.87 16.23 -8.29
N LYS A 29 13.76 15.55 -8.43
CA LYS A 29 12.70 15.57 -7.43
C LYS A 29 13.12 14.79 -6.19
N ARG A 30 12.77 15.33 -5.03
CA ARG A 30 12.92 14.69 -3.72
C ARG A 30 11.55 14.60 -3.07
N ARG A 31 11.20 13.44 -2.58
CA ARG A 31 9.85 13.15 -2.10
C ARG A 31 9.85 12.53 -0.72
N ILE A 32 8.86 12.90 0.06
CA ILE A 32 8.43 12.18 1.26
C ILE A 32 7.17 11.43 0.89
N LEU A 33 7.20 10.10 1.05
CA LEU A 33 6.08 9.20 0.78
C LEU A 33 5.55 8.64 2.08
N PHE A 34 4.24 8.68 2.27
CA PHE A 34 3.60 8.11 3.45
C PHE A 34 2.14 7.79 3.19
N GLY A 35 1.62 6.82 3.93
CA GLY A 35 0.23 6.47 3.87
C GLY A 35 -0.59 7.07 5.02
N THR A 36 -1.90 7.02 4.89
CA THR A 36 -2.85 7.59 5.86
C THR A 36 -3.92 6.59 6.28
N GLY A 37 -4.63 6.93 7.37
CA GLY A 37 -5.70 6.12 7.92
C GLY A 37 -6.93 5.96 7.00
N ASN A 38 -7.09 6.83 6.01
CA ASN A 38 -8.18 6.77 5.03
C ASN A 38 -7.80 6.11 3.69
N GLY A 39 -6.64 5.41 3.65
CA GLY A 39 -6.23 4.64 2.48
C GLY A 39 -5.63 5.47 1.34
N ARG A 40 -5.04 6.62 1.63
CA ARG A 40 -4.29 7.39 0.65
C ARG A 40 -2.79 7.18 0.81
N LEU A 41 -2.07 7.12 -0.30
CA LEU A 41 -0.62 7.22 -0.36
C LEU A 41 -0.27 8.60 -0.92
N TRP A 42 0.38 9.41 -0.10
CA TRP A 42 0.81 10.77 -0.44
C TRP A 42 2.26 10.80 -0.93
N SER A 43 2.53 11.73 -1.83
CA SER A 43 3.86 12.15 -2.25
C SER A 43 4.00 13.66 -2.06
N ILE A 44 4.87 14.04 -1.14
CA ILE A 44 5.13 15.45 -0.79
C ILE A 44 6.53 15.82 -1.29
N ASP A 45 6.65 16.99 -1.89
CA ASP A 45 7.96 17.57 -2.21
C ASP A 45 8.75 17.81 -0.91
N ALA A 46 9.89 17.15 -0.78
CA ALA A 46 10.66 17.15 0.46
C ALA A 46 11.28 18.51 0.80
N VAL A 47 11.35 19.43 -0.16
CA VAL A 47 11.92 20.78 0.04
C VAL A 47 10.86 21.77 0.48
N THR A 48 9.68 21.70 -0.15
CA THR A 48 8.63 22.72 0.03
C THR A 48 7.50 22.29 0.95
N GLY A 49 7.35 20.97 1.19
CA GLY A 49 6.22 20.43 1.95
C GLY A 49 4.91 20.37 1.16
N ASN A 50 4.91 20.74 -0.11
CA ASN A 50 3.70 20.74 -0.92
C ASN A 50 3.45 19.37 -1.55
N PRO A 51 2.16 18.97 -1.76
CA PRO A 51 1.83 17.79 -2.54
C PRO A 51 2.43 17.84 -3.94
N ASP A 52 3.13 16.77 -4.37
CA ASP A 52 3.63 16.67 -5.75
C ASP A 52 2.50 16.30 -6.69
N THR A 53 1.91 17.29 -7.35
CA THR A 53 0.76 17.12 -8.24
C THR A 53 1.01 16.21 -9.45
N SER A 54 2.26 15.83 -9.72
CA SER A 54 2.58 14.80 -10.74
C SER A 54 2.35 13.38 -10.26
N PHE A 55 2.10 13.17 -8.95
CA PHE A 55 1.82 11.88 -8.36
C PHE A 55 0.31 11.69 -8.17
N GLY A 56 -0.27 10.76 -8.89
CA GLY A 56 -1.69 10.45 -8.82
C GLY A 56 -2.58 11.65 -9.12
N LYS A 57 -3.57 11.88 -8.26
CA LYS A 57 -4.50 13.01 -8.37
C LYS A 57 -4.27 13.99 -7.21
N GLY A 58 -3.63 15.11 -7.51
CA GLY A 58 -3.38 16.14 -6.50
C GLY A 58 -2.32 15.77 -5.45
N GLY A 59 -1.36 14.92 -5.81
CA GLY A 59 -0.26 14.53 -4.94
C GLY A 59 -0.51 13.25 -4.13
N PHE A 60 -1.59 12.54 -4.39
CA PHE A 60 -1.87 11.25 -3.77
C PHE A 60 -2.56 10.26 -4.71
N ILE A 61 -2.50 8.99 -4.36
CA ILE A 61 -3.33 7.93 -4.92
C ILE A 61 -4.28 7.40 -3.84
N ASN A 62 -5.50 7.07 -4.24
CA ASN A 62 -6.45 6.37 -3.38
C ASN A 62 -6.25 4.86 -3.54
N LEU A 63 -5.80 4.19 -2.49
CA LEU A 63 -5.49 2.77 -2.53
C LEU A 63 -6.75 1.88 -2.61
N LYS A 64 -7.94 2.44 -2.47
CA LYS A 64 -9.20 1.73 -2.71
C LYS A 64 -9.52 1.60 -4.21
N ASP A 65 -8.86 2.38 -5.06
CA ASP A 65 -9.05 2.31 -6.50
C ASP A 65 -8.35 1.10 -7.12
N GLY A 66 -8.83 0.67 -8.29
CA GLY A 66 -8.23 -0.42 -9.06
C GLY A 66 -8.59 -1.83 -8.60
N PHE A 67 -9.63 -1.99 -7.79
CA PHE A 67 -10.22 -3.28 -7.44
C PHE A 67 -11.49 -3.53 -8.25
N GLU A 68 -11.80 -4.81 -8.48
CA GLU A 68 -13.01 -5.24 -9.22
C GLU A 68 -14.30 -5.05 -8.44
N ARG A 69 -14.20 -4.89 -7.13
CA ARG A 69 -15.34 -4.65 -6.22
C ARG A 69 -15.29 -3.25 -5.65
N ASP A 70 -16.45 -2.71 -5.30
CA ASP A 70 -16.56 -1.43 -4.63
C ASP A 70 -15.96 -1.50 -3.21
N LEU A 71 -14.97 -0.67 -2.95
CA LEU A 71 -14.31 -0.54 -1.65
C LEU A 71 -14.59 0.81 -0.96
N SER A 72 -15.55 1.59 -1.44
CA SER A 72 -15.86 2.91 -0.88
C SER A 72 -16.15 2.86 0.62
N GLY A 73 -16.91 1.87 1.07
CA GLY A 73 -17.24 1.61 2.48
C GLY A 73 -16.22 0.75 3.24
N ALA A 74 -15.19 0.23 2.56
CA ALA A 74 -14.25 -0.69 3.20
C ALA A 74 -13.17 0.07 4.00
N ASN A 75 -12.75 -0.52 5.11
CA ASN A 75 -11.56 -0.03 5.83
C ASN A 75 -10.29 -0.46 5.08
N LEU A 76 -9.53 0.52 4.66
CA LEU A 76 -8.19 0.34 4.12
C LEU A 76 -7.32 1.50 4.57
N SER A 77 -6.19 1.20 5.18
CA SER A 77 -5.28 2.21 5.72
C SER A 77 -3.83 1.81 5.51
N VAL A 78 -2.92 2.76 5.63
CA VAL A 78 -1.48 2.52 5.65
C VAL A 78 -0.94 3.07 6.95
N LYS A 79 -0.40 2.20 7.79
CA LYS A 79 0.09 2.55 9.13
C LYS A 79 1.60 2.46 9.26
N SER A 80 2.25 1.68 8.41
CA SER A 80 3.71 1.49 8.39
C SER A 80 4.34 2.24 7.23
N ALA A 81 5.63 2.55 7.35
CA ALA A 81 6.38 3.17 6.27
C ALA A 81 6.35 2.29 5.01
N VAL A 82 6.25 2.93 3.86
CA VAL A 82 6.32 2.26 2.56
C VAL A 82 7.76 1.84 2.25
N ALA A 83 7.94 0.81 1.44
CA ALA A 83 9.27 0.43 0.97
C ALA A 83 9.55 1.04 -0.40
N ILE A 84 10.82 1.32 -0.66
CA ILE A 84 11.30 1.81 -1.96
C ILE A 84 12.26 0.79 -2.54
N TYR A 85 12.03 0.49 -3.81
CA TYR A 85 13.00 -0.22 -4.65
C TYR A 85 13.13 0.51 -5.98
N GLN A 86 14.27 1.14 -6.23
CA GLN A 86 14.50 1.97 -7.42
C GLN A 86 13.40 3.06 -7.59
N ASN A 87 12.55 2.93 -8.59
CA ASN A 87 11.44 3.83 -8.88
C ASN A 87 10.08 3.29 -8.44
N LEU A 88 10.07 2.25 -7.63
CA LEU A 88 8.84 1.65 -7.11
C LEU A 88 8.63 2.02 -5.64
N VAL A 89 7.41 2.38 -5.31
CA VAL A 89 6.91 2.47 -3.94
C VAL A 89 5.99 1.27 -3.68
N ILE A 90 6.36 0.44 -2.70
CA ILE A 90 5.64 -0.78 -2.33
C ILE A 90 4.90 -0.51 -1.03
N VAL A 91 3.60 -0.78 -0.99
CA VAL A 91 2.71 -0.25 0.06
C VAL A 91 2.21 -1.34 0.98
N PRO A 92 2.52 -1.25 2.30
CA PRO A 92 1.92 -2.09 3.32
C PRO A 92 0.51 -1.59 3.65
N VAL A 93 -0.49 -2.45 3.51
CA VAL A 93 -1.88 -2.08 3.80
C VAL A 93 -2.42 -2.77 5.04
N VAL A 94 -3.32 -2.08 5.74
CA VAL A 94 -4.14 -2.63 6.82
C VAL A 94 -5.58 -2.57 6.37
N ASN A 95 -6.24 -3.71 6.37
CA ASN A 95 -7.65 -3.86 6.00
C ASN A 95 -8.49 -4.38 7.17
N SER A 96 -9.77 -4.63 6.94
CA SER A 96 -10.68 -5.17 7.94
C SER A 96 -10.43 -6.66 8.18
N GLU A 97 -10.54 -7.09 9.42
CA GLU A 97 -10.58 -8.51 9.81
C GLU A 97 -11.98 -9.14 9.59
N GLY A 98 -12.98 -8.35 9.24
CA GLY A 98 -14.33 -8.79 8.89
C GLY A 98 -14.54 -8.90 7.39
N GLN A 99 -15.56 -9.66 6.99
CA GLN A 99 -15.99 -9.85 5.60
C GLN A 99 -17.36 -9.24 5.37
N PRO A 100 -17.65 -8.72 4.16
CA PRO A 100 -16.69 -8.45 3.07
C PRO A 100 -15.73 -7.31 3.42
N GLY A 101 -14.51 -7.33 2.87
CA GLY A 101 -13.52 -6.29 3.11
C GLY A 101 -12.56 -6.09 1.94
N ALA A 102 -11.67 -5.14 2.07
CA ALA A 102 -10.65 -4.91 1.05
C ALA A 102 -9.67 -6.10 0.98
N PRO A 103 -9.23 -6.51 -0.21
CA PRO A 103 -8.13 -7.48 -0.35
C PRO A 103 -6.85 -6.98 0.31
N GLY A 104 -6.02 -7.91 0.76
CA GLY A 104 -4.71 -7.62 1.35
C GLY A 104 -3.57 -7.49 0.36
N ASP A 105 -3.87 -7.29 -0.90
CA ASP A 105 -2.90 -7.31 -2.01
C ASP A 105 -1.68 -6.44 -1.76
N ILE A 106 -0.51 -6.97 -2.14
CA ILE A 106 0.73 -6.19 -2.16
C ILE A 106 0.80 -5.48 -3.51
N ARG A 107 0.94 -4.16 -3.46
CA ARG A 107 0.92 -3.32 -4.66
C ARG A 107 2.15 -2.45 -4.73
N ALA A 108 2.73 -2.34 -5.91
CA ALA A 108 3.80 -1.39 -6.19
C ALA A 108 3.37 -0.37 -7.22
N PHE A 109 3.76 0.87 -6.97
CA PHE A 109 3.43 2.01 -7.83
C PHE A 109 4.71 2.70 -8.27
N ASP A 110 4.68 3.26 -9.46
CA ASP A 110 5.75 4.15 -9.93
C ASP A 110 5.83 5.38 -9.02
N VAL A 111 6.99 5.62 -8.45
CA VAL A 111 7.19 6.67 -7.45
C VAL A 111 7.01 8.08 -8.03
N ARG A 112 7.11 8.28 -9.34
CA ARG A 112 6.96 9.57 -9.99
C ARG A 112 5.53 9.90 -10.34
N SER A 113 4.79 8.92 -10.86
CA SER A 113 3.43 9.12 -11.39
C SER A 113 2.32 8.61 -10.48
N GLY A 114 2.62 7.68 -9.57
CA GLY A 114 1.60 6.99 -8.79
C GLY A 114 0.84 5.91 -9.57
N ARG A 115 1.26 5.60 -10.80
CA ARG A 115 0.65 4.53 -11.59
C ARG A 115 1.03 3.17 -11.00
N GLU A 116 0.04 2.28 -10.84
CA GLU A 116 0.28 0.90 -10.43
C GLU A 116 1.14 0.17 -11.48
N VAL A 117 2.21 -0.48 -11.02
CA VAL A 117 3.16 -1.20 -11.87
C VAL A 117 2.93 -2.70 -11.78
N TRP A 118 2.75 -3.21 -10.55
CA TRP A 118 2.41 -4.61 -10.34
C TRP A 118 1.58 -4.78 -9.06
N ARG A 119 0.92 -5.93 -9.01
CA ARG A 119 0.12 -6.38 -7.89
C ARG A 119 0.39 -7.86 -7.65
N PHE A 120 0.47 -8.24 -6.38
CA PHE A 120 0.49 -9.63 -5.93
C PHE A 120 -0.77 -9.87 -5.10
N HIS A 121 -1.60 -10.81 -5.52
CA HIS A 121 -2.79 -11.22 -4.78
C HIS A 121 -2.37 -12.11 -3.62
N THR A 122 -2.56 -11.66 -2.38
CA THR A 122 -2.26 -12.46 -1.18
C THR A 122 -3.28 -13.55 -0.92
N VAL A 123 -4.47 -13.40 -1.46
CA VAL A 123 -5.48 -14.44 -1.64
C VAL A 123 -5.59 -14.67 -3.14
N PRO A 124 -5.10 -15.82 -3.66
CA PRO A 124 -5.00 -16.03 -5.09
C PRO A 124 -6.37 -16.04 -5.77
N LYS A 125 -6.42 -15.48 -6.96
CA LYS A 125 -7.58 -15.55 -7.84
C LYS A 125 -7.60 -16.87 -8.62
N PRO A 126 -8.73 -17.24 -9.24
CA PRO A 126 -8.80 -18.42 -10.09
C PRO A 126 -7.66 -18.43 -11.13
N TYR A 127 -7.05 -19.59 -11.32
CA TYR A 127 -5.90 -19.83 -12.22
C TYR A 127 -4.54 -19.28 -11.72
N GLU A 128 -4.47 -18.63 -10.58
CA GLU A 128 -3.20 -18.34 -9.93
C GLU A 128 -2.75 -19.51 -9.06
N ALA A 129 -1.44 -19.64 -8.85
CA ALA A 129 -0.87 -20.68 -8.00
C ALA A 129 -1.44 -20.60 -6.58
N GLY A 130 -1.92 -21.72 -6.05
CA GLY A 130 -2.57 -21.82 -4.75
C GLY A 130 -4.08 -21.59 -4.76
N SER A 131 -4.67 -21.19 -5.90
CA SER A 131 -6.12 -20.97 -5.99
C SER A 131 -6.94 -22.23 -5.73
N GLU A 132 -6.37 -23.40 -6.02
CA GLU A 132 -6.97 -24.71 -5.75
C GLU A 132 -7.20 -25.01 -4.27
N THR A 133 -6.55 -24.28 -3.39
CA THR A 133 -6.74 -24.40 -1.92
C THR A 133 -7.93 -23.61 -1.39
N TRP A 134 -8.51 -22.72 -2.20
CA TRP A 134 -9.64 -21.85 -1.83
C TRP A 134 -10.95 -22.44 -2.34
N LEU A 135 -11.65 -23.18 -1.48
CA LEU A 135 -12.87 -23.88 -1.82
C LEU A 135 -14.09 -22.93 -1.88
N ASN A 136 -15.11 -23.34 -2.65
CA ASN A 136 -16.43 -22.69 -2.68
C ASN A 136 -16.39 -21.17 -2.89
N ASP A 137 -15.52 -20.70 -3.78
CA ASP A 137 -15.34 -19.26 -4.02
C ASP A 137 -14.91 -18.45 -2.78
N GLY A 138 -14.30 -19.08 -1.79
CA GLY A 138 -13.83 -18.46 -0.54
C GLY A 138 -12.90 -17.26 -0.72
N TRP A 139 -12.34 -17.08 -1.91
CA TRP A 139 -11.50 -15.95 -2.28
C TRP A 139 -12.28 -14.66 -2.58
N LYS A 140 -13.55 -14.74 -3.05
CA LYS A 140 -14.28 -13.62 -3.66
C LYS A 140 -14.44 -12.39 -2.78
N ASN A 141 -14.80 -12.56 -1.53
CA ASN A 141 -15.06 -11.46 -0.60
C ASN A 141 -14.04 -11.39 0.54
N ARG A 142 -12.92 -12.08 0.37
CA ARG A 142 -11.91 -12.21 1.42
C ARG A 142 -11.24 -10.86 1.71
N SER A 143 -11.08 -10.58 3.00
CA SER A 143 -10.23 -9.56 3.59
C SER A 143 -9.12 -10.23 4.41
N GLY A 144 -8.39 -9.48 5.21
CA GLY A 144 -7.21 -10.01 5.88
C GLY A 144 -6.08 -10.29 4.88
N ALA A 145 -5.24 -11.27 5.18
CA ALA A 145 -4.07 -11.64 4.37
C ALA A 145 -3.24 -10.43 3.92
N ASN A 146 -3.12 -9.42 4.76
CA ASN A 146 -2.51 -8.15 4.43
C ASN A 146 -1.13 -7.97 5.06
N PRO A 147 -0.23 -7.26 4.39
CA PRO A 147 1.12 -6.96 4.88
C PRO A 147 1.12 -5.71 5.75
N TRP A 148 0.64 -5.78 6.97
CA TRP A 148 0.47 -4.63 7.87
C TRP A 148 1.75 -4.16 8.57
N SER A 149 2.82 -4.97 8.61
CA SER A 149 4.03 -4.72 9.40
C SER A 149 5.05 -3.90 8.67
N GLY A 150 5.15 -3.66 7.50
CA GLY A 150 6.25 -3.06 6.76
C GLY A 150 7.10 -4.10 6.06
N PHE A 151 7.99 -3.63 5.20
CA PHE A 151 8.76 -4.47 4.28
C PHE A 151 10.25 -4.32 4.47
N THR A 152 10.98 -5.37 4.12
CA THR A 152 12.43 -5.33 3.93
C THR A 152 12.74 -5.63 2.46
N VAL A 153 13.67 -4.87 1.87
CA VAL A 153 14.06 -5.02 0.48
C VAL A 153 15.52 -5.44 0.39
N ASP A 154 15.78 -6.58 -0.25
CA ASP A 154 17.11 -6.94 -0.74
C ASP A 154 17.30 -6.27 -2.11
N ALA A 155 17.91 -5.10 -2.09
CA ALA A 155 18.09 -4.30 -3.29
C ALA A 155 19.03 -4.96 -4.32
N ALA A 156 19.97 -5.79 -3.87
CA ALA A 156 20.91 -6.46 -4.76
C ALA A 156 20.24 -7.56 -5.59
N ARG A 157 19.23 -8.22 -5.01
CA ARG A 157 18.50 -9.29 -5.69
C ARG A 157 17.13 -8.87 -6.22
N GLY A 158 16.66 -7.67 -5.86
CA GLY A 158 15.32 -7.20 -6.22
C GLY A 158 14.20 -7.98 -5.52
N ILE A 159 14.44 -8.44 -4.29
CA ILE A 159 13.47 -9.22 -3.52
C ILE A 159 12.89 -8.35 -2.39
N VAL A 160 11.57 -8.37 -2.26
CA VAL A 160 10.87 -7.76 -1.12
C VAL A 160 10.39 -8.87 -0.18
N PHE A 161 10.71 -8.73 1.11
CA PHE A 161 10.23 -9.59 2.18
C PHE A 161 9.08 -8.90 2.89
N CYS A 162 7.95 -9.58 2.99
CA CYS A 162 6.74 -9.06 3.64
C CYS A 162 6.07 -10.15 4.47
N GLY A 163 5.85 -9.85 5.76
CA GLY A 163 5.01 -10.67 6.61
C GLY A 163 3.55 -10.40 6.30
N VAL A 164 2.79 -11.44 6.01
CA VAL A 164 1.36 -11.38 5.71
C VAL A 164 0.57 -12.00 6.84
N GLY A 165 -0.48 -11.32 7.30
CA GLY A 165 -1.40 -11.83 8.30
C GLY A 165 -2.34 -12.90 7.76
N SER A 166 -3.16 -13.47 8.64
CA SER A 166 -4.18 -14.43 8.23
C SER A 166 -5.27 -13.80 7.37
N ALA A 167 -5.86 -14.58 6.50
CA ALA A 167 -7.09 -14.18 5.82
C ALA A 167 -8.26 -14.17 6.82
N ALA A 168 -9.16 -13.23 6.72
CA ALA A 168 -10.34 -13.18 7.58
C ALA A 168 -11.35 -14.32 7.24
N SER A 169 -12.00 -14.95 8.24
CA SER A 169 -11.79 -14.67 9.66
C SER A 169 -10.58 -15.45 10.16
N ASP A 170 -9.78 -14.84 11.02
CA ASP A 170 -8.49 -15.37 11.47
C ASP A 170 -8.58 -16.75 12.14
N PHE A 171 -9.68 -17.01 12.84
CA PHE A 171 -9.87 -18.23 13.62
C PHE A 171 -10.58 -19.36 12.86
N TYR A 172 -10.96 -19.12 11.60
CA TYR A 172 -11.64 -20.11 10.76
C TYR A 172 -10.95 -20.27 9.41
N GLY A 173 -10.46 -21.45 9.15
CA GLY A 173 -9.76 -21.82 7.92
C GLY A 173 -10.44 -22.90 7.09
N GLY A 174 -11.73 -23.22 7.35
CA GLY A 174 -12.41 -24.35 6.73
C GLY A 174 -12.77 -24.20 5.25
N ASP A 175 -12.56 -23.01 4.68
CA ASP A 175 -12.80 -22.70 3.27
C ASP A 175 -11.49 -22.38 2.49
N ARG A 176 -10.35 -22.75 3.07
CA ARG A 176 -8.99 -22.58 2.52
C ARG A 176 -8.08 -23.72 2.91
#